data_aff57c855e907a84c25fbaac76eafa71
#
_entry.id   aff57c855e907a84c25fbaac76eafa71
#
_cell.length_a   1.000
_cell.length_b   1.000
_cell.length_c   1.000
_cell.angle_alpha   90.00
_cell.angle_beta   90.00
_cell.angle_gamma   90.00
#
_symmetry.space_group_name_H-M   'P 1'
#
loop_
_entity.id
_entity.type
_entity.pdbx_description
1 polymer ?
#
loop_
_entity_poly.entity_id
_entity_poly.type
_entity_poly.pdbx_seq_one_letter_code
_entity_poly.pdbx_strand_id
1 'polypeptide(L)'
;MAHPNAELIDRFYQAFQKLDAEAMAACYAEQVQFSDPAFRDLRGRDAGDMWRMLCARAKGFSLTYQVLEADDQQGRARWVATYLFSATGRTVENHIEARFRFADGKIVEHRDHFDLWRWMRQALGAKGLLLGWLAPVQAAVGKQAMAGLRAWQAGR
;
A
#
# COMPACT_ATOMS: atom_id res chain seq x y z
N MET A 1 -6.09 -9.85 25.73
CA MET A 1 -6.94 -9.79 24.53
C MET A 1 -6.51 -8.60 23.67
N ALA A 2 -6.45 -8.80 22.36
CA ALA A 2 -6.11 -7.72 21.45
C ALA A 2 -7.25 -6.72 21.36
N HIS A 3 -6.90 -5.45 21.21
CA HIS A 3 -7.89 -4.39 20.96
C HIS A 3 -8.64 -4.68 19.65
N PRO A 4 -9.95 -4.39 19.54
CA PRO A 4 -10.70 -4.62 18.29
C PRO A 4 -10.07 -3.97 17.06
N ASN A 5 -9.46 -2.78 17.20
CA ASN A 5 -8.79 -2.14 16.09
C ASN A 5 -7.43 -2.78 15.75
N ALA A 6 -6.75 -3.40 16.71
CA ALA A 6 -5.59 -4.24 16.41
C ALA A 6 -6.01 -5.47 15.60
N GLU A 7 -7.14 -6.07 15.94
CA GLU A 7 -7.70 -7.19 15.18
C GLU A 7 -8.12 -6.76 13.77
N LEU A 8 -8.63 -5.54 13.62
CA LEU A 8 -8.99 -4.97 12.32
C LEU A 8 -7.75 -4.85 11.42
N ILE A 9 -6.65 -4.31 11.94
CA ILE A 9 -5.38 -4.24 11.22
C ILE A 9 -4.90 -5.64 10.85
N ASP A 10 -4.99 -6.58 11.78
CA ASP A 10 -4.60 -7.97 11.58
C ASP A 10 -5.40 -8.61 10.43
N ARG A 11 -6.73 -8.43 10.41
CA ARG A 11 -7.57 -8.91 9.30
C ARG A 11 -7.19 -8.29 7.97
N PHE A 12 -6.85 -7.01 7.97
CA PHE A 12 -6.44 -6.30 6.75
C PHE A 12 -5.20 -6.97 6.14
N TYR A 13 -4.16 -7.22 6.94
CA TYR A 13 -2.92 -7.80 6.44
C TYR A 13 -3.04 -9.30 6.16
N GLN A 14 -3.85 -10.03 6.92
CA GLN A 14 -4.14 -11.43 6.60
C GLN A 14 -4.83 -11.54 5.24
N ALA A 15 -5.76 -10.65 4.95
CA ALA A 15 -6.40 -10.59 3.63
C ALA A 15 -5.37 -10.28 2.54
N PHE A 16 -4.45 -9.34 2.81
CA PHE A 16 -3.40 -8.99 1.86
C PHE A 16 -2.46 -10.17 1.58
N GLN A 17 -2.09 -10.94 2.61
CA GLN A 17 -1.29 -12.15 2.44
C GLN A 17 -1.92 -13.15 1.48
N LYS A 18 -3.24 -13.18 1.43
CA LYS A 18 -4.02 -14.04 0.54
C LYS A 18 -4.38 -13.37 -0.78
N LEU A 19 -3.96 -12.12 -0.98
CA LEU A 19 -4.32 -11.29 -2.12
C LEU A 19 -5.84 -11.13 -2.26
N ASP A 20 -6.54 -11.07 -1.12
CA ASP A 20 -7.99 -10.88 -1.06
C ASP A 20 -8.31 -9.40 -0.91
N ALA A 21 -8.34 -8.70 -2.04
CA ALA A 21 -8.56 -7.26 -2.07
C ALA A 21 -9.95 -6.86 -1.56
N GLU A 22 -10.97 -7.70 -1.74
CA GLU A 22 -12.32 -7.39 -1.26
C GLU A 22 -12.37 -7.41 0.27
N ALA A 23 -11.70 -8.37 0.91
CA ALA A 23 -11.60 -8.40 2.37
C ALA A 23 -10.78 -7.22 2.90
N MET A 24 -9.73 -6.79 2.17
CA MET A 24 -8.99 -5.57 2.52
C MET A 24 -9.89 -4.34 2.46
N ALA A 25 -10.61 -4.17 1.35
CA ALA A 25 -11.51 -3.04 1.17
C ALA A 25 -12.64 -3.02 2.21
N ALA A 26 -13.09 -4.18 2.66
CA ALA A 26 -14.12 -4.29 3.70
C ALA A 26 -13.66 -3.75 5.06
N CYS A 27 -12.35 -3.63 5.30
CA CYS A 27 -11.81 -3.02 6.52
C CYS A 27 -11.85 -1.49 6.48
N TYR A 28 -12.02 -0.89 5.30
CA TYR A 28 -12.06 0.55 5.11
C TYR A 28 -13.47 1.12 5.25
N ALA A 29 -13.55 2.32 5.83
CA ALA A 29 -14.78 3.11 5.77
C ALA A 29 -15.01 3.64 4.34
N GLU A 30 -16.26 3.98 4.00
CA GLU A 30 -16.58 4.53 2.68
C GLU A 30 -15.77 5.79 2.35
N GLN A 31 -15.51 6.62 3.36
CA GLN A 31 -14.81 7.90 3.20
C GLN A 31 -13.31 7.78 3.49
N VAL A 32 -12.73 6.60 3.42
CA VAL A 32 -11.32 6.37 3.75
C VAL A 32 -10.40 7.27 2.92
N GLN A 33 -9.30 7.70 3.54
CA GLN A 33 -8.20 8.39 2.88
C GLN A 33 -6.96 7.52 2.99
N PHE A 34 -6.33 7.25 1.86
CA PHE A 34 -5.08 6.49 1.79
C PHE A 34 -4.00 7.31 1.12
N SER A 35 -2.78 7.21 1.63
CA SER A 35 -1.62 7.80 0.98
C SER A 35 -0.37 6.97 1.19
N ASP A 36 0.48 6.95 0.18
CA ASP A 36 1.85 6.47 0.28
C ASP A 36 2.75 7.35 -0.63
N PRO A 37 4.06 7.09 -0.70
CA PRO A 37 4.94 7.92 -1.52
C PRO A 37 4.61 7.93 -3.02
N ALA A 38 3.92 6.90 -3.53
CA ALA A 38 3.53 6.81 -4.94
C ALA A 38 2.09 7.23 -5.15
N PHE A 39 1.15 6.68 -4.39
CA PHE A 39 -0.28 7.05 -4.42
C PHE A 39 -0.53 8.08 -3.32
N ARG A 40 -0.42 9.36 -3.65
CA ARG A 40 -0.30 10.42 -2.63
C ARG A 40 -1.60 10.84 -1.95
N ASP A 41 -2.75 10.61 -2.58
CA ASP A 41 -4.05 10.97 -1.99
C ASP A 41 -5.15 10.19 -2.70
N LEU A 42 -5.51 9.05 -2.14
CA LEU A 42 -6.62 8.24 -2.62
C LEU A 42 -7.79 8.35 -1.64
N ARG A 43 -8.98 8.53 -2.16
CA ARG A 43 -10.17 8.69 -1.33
C ARG A 43 -11.25 7.70 -1.72
N GLY A 44 -11.92 7.15 -0.70
CA GLY A 44 -13.05 6.27 -0.88
C GLY A 44 -12.72 5.05 -1.73
N ARG A 45 -13.51 4.83 -2.76
CA ARG A 45 -13.37 3.67 -3.65
C ARG A 45 -12.00 3.55 -4.30
N ASP A 46 -11.33 4.67 -4.57
CA ASP A 46 -10.00 4.66 -5.20
C ASP A 46 -8.98 3.91 -4.35
N ALA A 47 -9.07 4.02 -3.03
CA ALA A 47 -8.18 3.26 -2.13
C ALA A 47 -8.41 1.75 -2.26
N GLY A 48 -9.66 1.31 -2.26
CA GLY A 48 -9.99 -0.09 -2.49
C GLY A 48 -9.57 -0.57 -3.87
N ASP A 49 -9.80 0.23 -4.89
CA ASP A 49 -9.41 -0.09 -6.27
C ASP A 49 -7.90 -0.21 -6.44
N MET A 50 -7.12 0.59 -5.71
CA MET A 50 -5.67 0.44 -5.70
C MET A 50 -5.28 -0.96 -5.21
N TRP A 51 -5.86 -1.42 -4.11
CA TRP A 51 -5.58 -2.78 -3.60
C TRP A 51 -6.06 -3.86 -4.56
N ARG A 52 -7.22 -3.67 -5.18
CA ARG A 52 -7.75 -4.60 -6.20
C ARG A 52 -6.78 -4.73 -7.37
N MET A 53 -6.27 -3.60 -7.84
CA MET A 53 -5.27 -3.57 -8.92
C MET A 53 -3.97 -4.25 -8.51
N LEU A 54 -3.43 -3.90 -7.34
CA LEU A 54 -2.16 -4.45 -6.87
C LEU A 54 -2.27 -5.95 -6.62
N CYS A 55 -3.36 -6.41 -6.01
CA CYS A 55 -3.57 -7.84 -5.79
C CYS A 55 -3.73 -8.61 -7.11
N ALA A 56 -4.44 -8.03 -8.08
CA ALA A 56 -4.64 -8.66 -9.39
C ALA A 56 -3.32 -8.79 -10.18
N ARG A 57 -2.40 -7.86 -9.99
CA ARG A 57 -1.11 -7.81 -10.71
C ARG A 57 0.03 -8.47 -9.95
N ALA A 58 -0.18 -8.87 -8.69
CA ALA A 58 0.88 -9.40 -7.85
C ALA A 58 1.50 -10.68 -8.42
N LYS A 59 2.83 -10.75 -8.42
CA LYS A 59 3.59 -11.92 -8.83
C LYS A 59 4.74 -12.15 -7.84
N GLY A 60 4.96 -13.40 -7.45
CA GLY A 60 6.01 -13.74 -6.49
C GLY A 60 5.81 -13.03 -5.17
N PHE A 61 4.55 -12.80 -4.78
CA PHE A 61 4.20 -11.96 -3.64
C PHE A 61 4.30 -12.74 -2.33
N SER A 62 4.95 -12.12 -1.34
CA SER A 62 4.91 -12.56 0.05
C SER A 62 4.87 -11.34 0.95
N LEU A 63 4.24 -11.50 2.10
CA LEU A 63 4.04 -10.41 3.05
C LEU A 63 4.23 -10.91 4.47
N THR A 64 5.03 -10.19 5.25
CA THR A 64 5.08 -10.31 6.70
C THR A 64 4.68 -8.98 7.31
N TYR A 65 4.10 -9.01 8.51
CA TYR A 65 3.67 -7.78 9.16
C TYR A 65 3.68 -7.93 10.69
N GLN A 66 3.69 -6.80 11.36
CA GLN A 66 3.60 -6.73 12.83
C GLN A 66 2.72 -5.54 13.19
N VAL A 67 1.65 -5.80 13.95
CA VAL A 67 0.84 -4.75 14.56
C VAL A 67 1.61 -4.22 15.77
N LEU A 68 1.96 -2.94 15.77
CA LEU A 68 2.76 -2.33 16.82
C LEU A 68 1.90 -1.80 17.97
N GLU A 69 0.82 -1.13 17.63
CA GLU A 69 -0.13 -0.60 18.61
C GLU A 69 -1.47 -0.30 17.95
N ALA A 70 -2.54 -0.28 18.73
CA ALA A 70 -3.84 0.18 18.30
C ALA A 70 -4.69 0.55 19.52
N ASP A 71 -5.41 1.65 19.40
CA ASP A 71 -6.40 2.09 20.38
C ASP A 71 -7.70 2.45 19.68
N ASP A 72 -8.63 3.13 20.36
CA ASP A 72 -9.92 3.49 19.79
C ASP A 72 -9.82 4.44 18.60
N GLN A 73 -8.73 5.20 18.50
CA GLN A 73 -8.58 6.29 17.52
C GLN A 73 -7.50 6.04 16.49
N GLN A 74 -6.40 5.39 16.87
CA GLN A 74 -5.25 5.26 15.97
C GLN A 74 -4.50 3.95 16.17
N GLY A 75 -3.70 3.59 15.17
CA GLY A 75 -2.87 2.41 15.21
C GLY A 75 -1.65 2.53 14.33
N ARG A 76 -0.69 1.63 14.54
CA ARG A 76 0.53 1.54 13.74
C ARG A 76 0.87 0.09 13.46
N ALA A 77 1.47 -0.14 12.31
CA ALA A 77 1.98 -1.45 11.93
C ALA A 77 3.24 -1.29 11.07
N ARG A 78 4.00 -2.36 10.98
CA ARG A 78 5.09 -2.49 10.01
C ARG A 78 4.80 -3.67 9.12
N TRP A 79 5.13 -3.55 7.85
CA TRP A 79 5.00 -4.67 6.95
C TRP A 79 6.12 -4.68 5.91
N VAL A 80 6.44 -5.88 5.46
CA VAL A 80 7.46 -6.11 4.44
C VAL A 80 6.82 -6.92 3.33
N ALA A 81 6.79 -6.35 2.13
CA ALA A 81 6.30 -7.05 0.95
C ALA A 81 7.45 -7.36 0.02
N THR A 82 7.49 -8.59 -0.46
CA THR A 82 8.43 -9.02 -1.49
C THR A 82 7.65 -9.42 -2.71
N TYR A 83 8.01 -8.88 -3.87
CA TYR A 83 7.28 -9.16 -5.10
C TYR A 83 8.14 -8.86 -6.34
N LEU A 84 7.69 -9.38 -7.47
CA LEU A 84 8.31 -9.12 -8.76
C LEU A 84 7.70 -7.85 -9.38
N PHE A 85 8.56 -6.87 -9.70
CA PHE A 85 8.13 -5.69 -10.44
C PHE A 85 8.09 -6.04 -11.93
N SER A 86 6.89 -6.18 -12.48
CA SER A 86 6.70 -6.76 -13.81
C SER A 86 7.35 -5.94 -14.93
N ALA A 87 7.41 -4.61 -14.79
CA ALA A 87 7.96 -3.74 -15.83
C ALA A 87 9.45 -4.00 -16.10
N THR A 88 10.21 -4.47 -15.10
CA THR A 88 11.66 -4.71 -15.25
C THR A 88 12.04 -6.15 -14.95
N GLY A 89 11.15 -6.96 -14.39
CA GLY A 89 11.45 -8.31 -13.95
C GLY A 89 12.31 -8.38 -12.68
N ARG A 90 12.50 -7.27 -11.97
CA ARG A 90 13.34 -7.22 -10.77
C ARG A 90 12.50 -7.51 -9.53
N THR A 91 13.12 -8.16 -8.56
CA THR A 91 12.49 -8.42 -7.25
C THR A 91 12.64 -7.19 -6.35
N VAL A 92 11.53 -6.81 -5.71
CA VAL A 92 11.49 -5.71 -4.75
C VAL A 92 11.15 -6.27 -3.37
N GLU A 93 11.90 -5.86 -2.36
CA GLU A 93 11.57 -6.06 -0.95
C GLU A 93 11.31 -4.69 -0.35
N ASN A 94 10.05 -4.37 -0.07
CA ASN A 94 9.64 -3.06 0.41
C ASN A 94 9.31 -3.11 1.89
N HIS A 95 9.94 -2.24 2.68
CA HIS A 95 9.74 -2.10 4.12
C HIS A 95 8.87 -0.88 4.36
N ILE A 96 7.69 -1.08 4.93
CA ILE A 96 6.68 -0.04 5.05
C ILE A 96 6.27 0.15 6.50
N GLU A 97 6.12 1.40 6.93
CA GLU A 97 5.51 1.77 8.19
C GLU A 97 4.12 2.31 7.90
N ALA A 98 3.11 1.72 8.55
CA ALA A 98 1.72 2.09 8.35
C ALA A 98 1.17 2.79 9.57
N ARG A 99 0.39 3.85 9.35
CA ARG A 99 -0.37 4.56 10.37
C ARG A 99 -1.84 4.56 9.99
N PHE A 100 -2.68 4.35 11.00
CA PHE A 100 -4.12 4.21 10.82
C PHE A 100 -4.89 5.13 11.75
N ARG A 101 -6.05 5.59 11.29
CA ARG A 101 -7.08 6.17 12.15
C ARG A 101 -8.36 5.39 11.94
N PHE A 102 -9.15 5.30 13.00
CA PHE A 102 -10.34 4.47 13.04
C PHE A 102 -11.57 5.27 13.42
N ALA A 103 -12.72 4.87 12.91
CA ALA A 103 -14.03 5.32 13.35
C ALA A 103 -15.04 4.19 13.09
N ASP A 104 -15.90 3.96 14.07
CA ASP A 104 -16.99 2.99 13.97
C ASP A 104 -16.54 1.59 13.51
N GLY A 105 -15.38 1.14 14.01
CA GLY A 105 -14.85 -0.18 13.70
C GLY A 105 -14.25 -0.33 12.30
N LYS A 106 -13.99 0.79 11.61
CA LYS A 106 -13.41 0.81 10.27
C LYS A 106 -12.18 1.72 10.21
N ILE A 107 -11.34 1.51 9.21
CA ILE A 107 -10.18 2.37 8.94
C ILE A 107 -10.68 3.57 8.15
N VAL A 108 -10.51 4.77 8.69
CA VAL A 108 -10.88 6.03 8.02
C VAL A 108 -9.68 6.74 7.40
N GLU A 109 -8.47 6.43 7.87
CA GLU A 109 -7.24 6.96 7.31
C GLU A 109 -6.15 5.90 7.40
N HIS A 110 -5.40 5.75 6.32
CA HIS A 110 -4.29 4.81 6.24
C HIS A 110 -3.15 5.49 5.50
N ARG A 111 -2.04 5.68 6.18
CA ARG A 111 -0.84 6.28 5.60
C ARG A 111 0.30 5.29 5.66
N ASP A 112 0.82 4.94 4.49
CA ASP A 112 2.02 4.13 4.37
C ASP A 112 3.22 5.03 4.08
N HIS A 113 4.34 4.73 4.72
CA HIS A 113 5.60 5.38 4.46
C HIS A 113 6.67 4.34 4.15
N PHE A 114 7.39 4.56 3.06
CA PHE A 114 8.57 3.80 2.70
C PHE A 114 9.55 4.70 1.95
N ASP A 115 10.81 4.26 1.88
CA ASP A 115 11.86 4.98 1.15
C ASP A 115 11.66 4.74 -0.36
N LEU A 116 11.11 5.73 -1.05
CA LEU A 116 10.81 5.62 -2.48
C LEU A 116 12.09 5.47 -3.31
N TRP A 117 13.18 6.11 -2.91
CA TRP A 117 14.46 5.95 -3.60
C TRP A 117 14.96 4.50 -3.49
N ARG A 118 14.87 3.90 -2.31
CA ARG A 118 15.24 2.50 -2.11
C ARG A 118 14.38 1.58 -2.98
N TRP A 119 13.07 1.86 -3.04
CA TRP A 119 12.15 1.13 -3.90
C TRP A 119 12.57 1.24 -5.37
N MET A 120 12.87 2.46 -5.84
CA MET A 120 13.26 2.71 -7.22
C MET A 120 14.60 2.04 -7.57
N ARG A 121 15.55 2.00 -6.64
CA ARG A 121 16.82 1.29 -6.86
C ARG A 121 16.59 -0.19 -7.11
N GLN A 122 15.68 -0.81 -6.36
CA GLN A 122 15.35 -2.22 -6.52
C GLN A 122 14.55 -2.47 -7.80
N ALA A 123 13.53 -1.67 -8.04
CA ALA A 123 12.60 -1.84 -9.15
C ALA A 123 13.22 -1.50 -10.50
N LEU A 124 14.02 -0.44 -10.56
CA LEU A 124 14.56 0.13 -11.80
C LEU A 124 16.07 -0.08 -11.98
N GLY A 125 16.77 -0.58 -10.95
CA GLY A 125 18.20 -0.82 -11.01
C GLY A 125 19.02 0.47 -11.06
N ALA A 126 20.04 0.52 -11.93
CA ALA A 126 20.98 1.64 -12.02
C ALA A 126 20.28 2.98 -12.27
N LYS A 127 19.24 3.00 -13.10
CA LYS A 127 18.47 4.20 -13.39
C LYS A 127 17.82 4.75 -12.12
N GLY A 128 17.24 3.87 -11.30
CA GLY A 128 16.67 4.25 -10.01
C GLY A 128 17.72 4.74 -9.03
N LEU A 129 18.92 4.12 -9.02
CA LEU A 129 20.02 4.56 -8.17
C LEU A 129 20.47 5.98 -8.50
N LEU A 130 20.60 6.30 -9.78
CA LEU A 130 21.12 7.59 -10.23
C LEU A 130 20.11 8.73 -10.14
N LEU A 131 18.84 8.45 -10.39
CA LEU A 131 17.81 9.47 -10.57
C LEU A 131 16.70 9.45 -9.51
N GLY A 132 16.51 8.32 -8.82
CA GLY A 132 15.35 8.10 -7.94
C GLY A 132 15.28 8.97 -6.69
N TRP A 133 16.38 9.65 -6.32
CA TRP A 133 16.39 10.56 -5.17
C TRP A 133 15.90 11.96 -5.52
N LEU A 134 15.75 12.27 -6.81
CA LEU A 134 15.33 13.59 -7.27
C LEU A 134 13.81 13.75 -7.10
N ALA A 135 13.38 14.85 -6.49
CA ALA A 135 11.97 15.12 -6.27
C ALA A 135 11.13 15.12 -7.55
N PRO A 136 11.57 15.73 -8.69
CA PRO A 136 10.80 15.63 -9.94
C PRO A 136 10.63 14.21 -10.46
N VAL A 137 11.64 13.35 -10.28
CA VAL A 137 11.56 11.93 -10.69
C VAL A 137 10.58 11.19 -9.80
N GLN A 138 10.60 11.43 -8.51
CA GLN A 138 9.64 10.82 -7.57
C GLN A 138 8.22 11.27 -7.87
N ALA A 139 8.03 12.55 -8.22
CA ALA A 139 6.72 13.05 -8.63
C ALA A 139 6.23 12.38 -9.93
N ALA A 140 7.13 12.07 -10.86
CA ALA A 140 6.80 11.35 -12.08
C ALA A 140 6.35 9.91 -11.79
N VAL A 141 6.98 9.25 -10.81
CA VAL A 141 6.55 7.91 -10.37
C VAL A 141 5.13 7.97 -9.82
N GLY A 142 4.82 8.99 -9.00
CA GLY A 142 3.46 9.18 -8.49
C GLY A 142 2.44 9.39 -9.61
N LYS A 143 2.77 10.19 -10.61
CA LYS A 143 1.91 10.39 -11.79
C LYS A 143 1.67 9.10 -12.54
N GLN A 144 2.71 8.29 -12.75
CA GLN A 144 2.57 6.99 -13.42
C GLN A 144 1.72 6.02 -12.62
N ALA A 145 1.87 6.00 -11.29
CA ALA A 145 1.07 5.17 -10.42
C ALA A 145 -0.42 5.52 -10.55
N MET A 146 -0.74 6.81 -10.50
CA MET A 146 -2.13 7.27 -10.66
C MET A 146 -2.68 6.99 -12.06
N ALA A 147 -1.88 7.19 -13.10
CA ALA A 147 -2.29 6.88 -14.47
C ALA A 147 -2.58 5.37 -14.62
N GLY A 148 -1.76 4.52 -14.00
CA GLY A 148 -1.97 3.08 -13.99
C GLY A 148 -3.28 2.69 -13.29
N LEU A 149 -3.58 3.34 -12.15
CA LEU A 149 -4.83 3.10 -11.44
C LEU A 149 -6.03 3.53 -12.30
N ARG A 150 -5.99 4.70 -12.91
CA ARG A 150 -7.09 5.19 -13.77
C ARG A 150 -7.31 4.29 -14.99
N ALA A 151 -6.23 3.82 -15.61
CA ALA A 151 -6.32 2.89 -16.72
C ALA A 151 -6.94 1.55 -16.30
N TRP A 152 -6.56 1.05 -15.15
CA TRP A 152 -7.12 -0.18 -14.60
C TRP A 152 -8.62 -0.03 -14.32
N GLN A 153 -9.01 1.08 -13.69
CA GLN A 153 -10.41 1.39 -13.41
C GLN A 153 -11.24 1.50 -14.69
N ALA A 154 -10.69 2.10 -15.73
CA ALA A 154 -11.38 2.27 -17.02
C ALA A 154 -11.59 0.93 -17.76
N GLY A 155 -10.76 -0.05 -17.51
CA GLY A 155 -10.85 -1.39 -18.13
C GLY A 155 -11.79 -2.36 -17.44
N ARG A 156 -12.47 -1.92 -16.39
CA ARG A 156 -13.36 -2.78 -15.60
C ARG A 156 -14.80 -2.66 -16.01
#